data_92277d665d09c436cb9ac682e808a242
#
_entry.id   92277d665d09c436cb9ac682e808a242
#
_cell.length_a   1.000
_cell.length_b   1.000
_cell.length_c   1.000
_cell.angle_alpha   90.00
_cell.angle_beta   90.00
_cell.angle_gamma   90.00
#
_symmetry.space_group_name_H-M   'P 1'
#
loop_
_entity.id
_entity.type
_entity.pdbx_description
1 polymer ?
#
loop_
_entity_poly.entity_id
_entity_poly.type
_entity_poly.pdbx_seq_one_letter_code
_entity_poly.pdbx_strand_id
1 'polypeptide(L)'
;ILAEVGRGGMSIVYLARDKRLNKQWAVKEIKNDGKKSAKTLLKGLEREANILKNVDHPVLPRIVDIINQDGTIYVVMDYIEGDTIQDRLKKEGAQPQELVVEWGLQLASALNYLHNMNPPVIYRDMKPSNVMIKPEGGVKLIDFGTAKEYEIENNADTTALGTRGYAAPEQFGDSKGRGIY
;
A
#
# COMPACT_ATOMS: atom_id res chain seq x y z
N ILE A 1 6.50 9.89 -18.28
CA ILE A 1 5.12 9.51 -18.00
C ILE A 1 4.47 9.02 -19.29
N LEU A 2 3.71 7.94 -19.24
CA LEU A 2 2.93 7.38 -20.33
C LEU A 2 1.43 7.64 -20.15
N ALA A 3 0.90 7.36 -18.95
CA ALA A 3 -0.52 7.50 -18.63
C ALA A 3 -0.72 7.73 -17.14
N GLU A 4 -1.87 8.29 -16.76
CA GLU A 4 -2.41 8.21 -15.40
C GLU A 4 -3.13 6.87 -15.27
N VAL A 5 -2.81 6.11 -14.22
CA VAL A 5 -3.39 4.77 -13.97
C VAL A 5 -4.17 4.68 -12.68
N GLY A 6 -4.10 5.68 -11.83
CA GLY A 6 -4.87 5.76 -10.60
C GLY A 6 -4.88 7.16 -10.00
N ARG A 7 -5.99 7.50 -9.33
CA ARG A 7 -6.16 8.77 -8.62
C ARG A 7 -6.81 8.55 -7.28
N GLY A 8 -6.13 8.96 -6.22
CA GLY A 8 -6.64 9.01 -4.85
C GLY A 8 -6.88 10.44 -4.37
N GLY A 9 -7.34 10.61 -3.14
CA GLY A 9 -7.64 11.94 -2.58
C GLY A 9 -6.43 12.89 -2.52
N MET A 10 -5.23 12.38 -2.29
CA MET A 10 -4.00 13.19 -2.15
C MET A 10 -2.86 12.71 -3.06
N SER A 11 -3.09 11.74 -3.92
CA SER A 11 -2.06 11.16 -4.78
C SER A 11 -2.59 10.80 -6.15
N ILE A 12 -1.70 10.86 -7.14
CA ILE A 12 -1.94 10.38 -8.49
C ILE A 12 -0.86 9.34 -8.81
N VAL A 13 -1.27 8.24 -9.42
CA VAL A 13 -0.34 7.20 -9.85
C VAL A 13 -0.24 7.22 -11.37
N TYR A 14 0.96 7.31 -11.88
CA TYR A 14 1.27 7.30 -13.29
C TYR A 14 2.00 6.03 -13.69
N LEU A 15 1.70 5.53 -14.88
CA LEU A 15 2.57 4.63 -15.61
C LEU A 15 3.70 5.45 -16.25
N ALA A 16 4.94 5.09 -15.96
CA ALA A 16 6.12 5.70 -16.53
C ALA A 16 7.03 4.64 -17.17
N ARG A 17 7.86 5.08 -18.13
CA ARG A 17 8.89 4.22 -18.73
C ARG A 17 10.25 4.83 -18.51
N ASP A 18 11.16 4.06 -17.96
CA ASP A 18 12.59 4.36 -17.97
C ASP A 18 13.12 4.17 -19.41
N LYS A 19 13.61 5.26 -20.01
CA LYS A 19 14.10 5.24 -21.41
C LYS A 19 15.40 4.45 -21.58
N ARG A 20 16.21 4.35 -20.51
CA ARG A 20 17.51 3.65 -20.55
C ARG A 20 17.34 2.15 -20.41
N LEU A 21 16.49 1.74 -19.47
CA LEU A 21 16.25 0.33 -19.16
C LEU A 21 15.06 -0.24 -19.96
N ASN A 22 14.30 0.61 -20.66
CA ASN A 22 13.04 0.26 -21.33
C ASN A 22 12.06 -0.49 -20.39
N LYS A 23 12.09 -0.13 -19.10
CA LYS A 23 11.27 -0.77 -18.06
C LYS A 23 10.13 0.16 -17.63
N GLN A 24 8.97 -0.43 -17.36
CA GLN A 24 7.81 0.31 -16.84
C GLN A 24 7.84 0.36 -15.31
N TRP A 25 7.42 1.50 -14.77
CA TRP A 25 7.32 1.79 -13.37
C TRP A 25 5.99 2.47 -13.03
N ALA A 26 5.49 2.24 -11.82
CA ALA A 26 4.47 3.09 -11.25
C ALA A 26 5.15 4.26 -10.54
N VAL A 27 4.67 5.48 -10.79
CA VAL A 27 5.14 6.70 -10.13
C VAL A 27 3.97 7.32 -9.40
N LYS A 28 4.00 7.24 -8.07
CA LYS A 28 2.99 7.84 -7.18
C LYS A 28 3.40 9.27 -6.88
N GLU A 29 2.69 10.25 -7.44
CA GLU A 29 2.82 11.67 -7.14
C GLU A 29 2.00 12.00 -5.90
N ILE A 30 2.61 12.63 -4.91
CA ILE A 30 1.96 13.05 -3.67
C ILE A 30 2.10 14.55 -3.54
N LYS A 31 0.96 15.25 -3.66
CA LYS A 31 0.89 16.70 -3.56
C LYS A 31 0.73 17.13 -2.10
N ASN A 32 1.48 18.14 -1.73
CA ASN A 32 1.24 18.83 -0.46
C ASN A 32 0.02 19.74 -0.62
N ASP A 33 -1.11 19.40 -0.01
CA ASP A 33 -2.35 20.21 0.01
C ASP A 33 -2.27 21.40 0.96
N GLY A 34 -1.10 21.68 1.56
CA GLY A 34 -0.90 22.76 2.52
C GLY A 34 -1.45 22.48 3.94
N LYS A 35 -2.19 21.39 4.14
CA LYS A 35 -2.77 21.03 5.45
C LYS A 35 -1.75 20.36 6.38
N LYS A 36 -0.74 19.72 5.80
CA LYS A 36 0.41 19.16 6.55
C LYS A 36 1.67 19.88 6.10
N SER A 37 2.62 20.09 7.02
CA SER A 37 3.91 20.63 6.59
C SER A 37 4.57 19.65 5.60
N ALA A 38 5.28 20.19 4.60
CA ALA A 38 6.04 19.36 3.65
C ALA A 38 6.97 18.39 4.39
N LYS A 39 7.52 18.79 5.55
CA LYS A 39 8.33 17.96 6.42
C LYS A 39 7.58 16.76 7.02
N THR A 40 6.30 16.92 7.35
CA THR A 40 5.47 15.82 7.89
C THR A 40 5.12 14.80 6.83
N LEU A 41 4.82 15.28 5.60
CA LEU A 41 4.58 14.41 4.45
C LEU A 41 5.84 13.62 4.07
N LEU A 42 6.98 14.29 3.98
CA LEU A 42 8.28 13.66 3.73
C LEU A 42 8.58 12.56 4.74
N LYS A 43 8.45 12.84 6.05
CA LYS A 43 8.67 11.83 7.09
C LYS A 43 7.76 10.61 6.96
N GLY A 44 6.48 10.81 6.60
CA GLY A 44 5.55 9.69 6.37
C GLY A 44 6.00 8.81 5.20
N LEU A 45 6.45 9.42 4.12
CA LEU A 45 6.91 8.73 2.91
C LEU A 45 8.28 8.08 3.06
N GLU A 46 9.20 8.75 3.76
CA GLU A 46 10.48 8.15 4.12
C GLU A 46 10.27 6.91 4.99
N ARG A 47 9.27 6.94 5.86
CA ARG A 47 8.88 5.78 6.68
C ARG A 47 8.31 4.66 5.82
N GLU A 48 7.34 4.94 4.94
CA GLU A 48 6.79 3.98 3.97
C GLU A 48 7.92 3.36 3.12
N ALA A 49 8.82 4.19 2.61
CA ALA A 49 9.95 3.74 1.83
C ALA A 49 10.95 2.90 2.64
N ASN A 50 11.22 3.28 3.88
CA ASN A 50 12.11 2.50 4.74
C ASN A 50 11.54 1.13 5.07
N ILE A 51 10.23 1.01 5.24
CA ILE A 51 9.55 -0.28 5.37
C ILE A 51 9.78 -1.10 4.09
N LEU A 52 9.44 -0.53 2.93
CA LEU A 52 9.41 -1.28 1.67
C LEU A 52 10.79 -1.53 1.04
N LYS A 53 11.81 -0.72 1.35
CA LYS A 53 13.13 -0.93 0.75
C LYS A 53 13.80 -2.25 1.13
N ASN A 54 13.44 -2.79 2.30
CA ASN A 54 13.98 -4.04 2.83
C ASN A 54 13.04 -5.23 2.63
N VAL A 55 11.90 -5.01 1.95
CA VAL A 55 10.90 -6.05 1.70
C VAL A 55 11.28 -6.84 0.45
N ASP A 56 11.40 -8.15 0.63
CA ASP A 56 11.57 -9.11 -0.47
C ASP A 56 10.54 -10.23 -0.33
N HIS A 57 9.35 -9.99 -0.88
CA HIS A 57 8.25 -10.94 -0.89
C HIS A 57 7.43 -10.81 -2.19
N PRO A 58 7.04 -11.92 -2.84
CA PRO A 58 6.41 -11.90 -4.17
C PRO A 58 5.07 -11.13 -4.21
N VAL A 59 4.37 -11.04 -3.09
CA VAL A 59 3.07 -10.34 -2.97
C VAL A 59 3.22 -8.85 -2.65
N LEU A 60 4.43 -8.40 -2.29
CA LEU A 60 4.70 -7.02 -1.89
C LEU A 60 5.40 -6.24 -3.02
N PRO A 61 5.07 -4.96 -3.25
CA PRO A 61 5.76 -4.13 -4.25
C PRO A 61 7.14 -3.73 -3.73
N ARG A 62 8.06 -3.47 -4.66
CA ARG A 62 9.37 -2.89 -4.33
C ARG A 62 9.35 -1.41 -4.64
N ILE A 63 9.83 -0.59 -3.70
CA ILE A 63 10.19 0.80 -3.98
C ILE A 63 11.58 0.82 -4.62
N VAL A 64 11.69 1.57 -5.71
CA VAL A 64 12.92 1.72 -6.48
C VAL A 64 13.60 3.04 -6.17
N ASP A 65 12.81 4.11 -6.02
CA ASP A 65 13.34 5.45 -5.76
C ASP A 65 12.29 6.37 -5.12
N ILE A 66 12.76 7.43 -4.44
CA ILE A 66 11.94 8.52 -3.94
C ILE A 66 12.57 9.83 -4.39
N ILE A 67 11.83 10.60 -5.15
CA ILE A 67 12.27 11.87 -5.72
C ILE A 67 11.47 13.00 -5.05
N ASN A 68 12.17 13.99 -4.51
CA ASN A 68 11.57 15.24 -4.04
C ASN A 68 11.92 16.35 -5.03
N GLN A 69 10.92 16.87 -5.70
CA GLN A 69 11.09 17.95 -6.67
C GLN A 69 10.06 19.04 -6.45
N ASP A 70 10.50 20.24 -6.18
CA ASP A 70 9.69 21.45 -6.02
C ASP A 70 8.52 21.28 -5.00
N GLY A 71 8.79 20.56 -3.90
CA GLY A 71 7.78 20.30 -2.86
C GLY A 71 6.78 19.20 -3.20
N THR A 72 6.91 18.59 -4.36
CA THR A 72 6.16 17.40 -4.77
C THR A 72 7.04 16.16 -4.59
N ILE A 73 6.45 15.10 -4.04
CA ILE A 73 7.15 13.85 -3.81
C ILE A 73 6.65 12.80 -4.77
N TYR A 74 7.60 12.13 -5.41
CA TYR A 74 7.35 11.02 -6.32
C TYR A 74 7.95 9.74 -5.75
N VAL A 75 7.12 8.72 -5.57
CA VAL A 75 7.57 7.37 -5.19
C VAL A 75 7.57 6.50 -6.43
N VAL A 76 8.72 6.01 -6.82
CA VAL A 76 8.91 5.11 -7.96
C VAL A 76 8.90 3.68 -7.45
N MET A 77 8.02 2.85 -8.01
CA MET A 77 7.82 1.47 -7.57
C MET A 77 7.54 0.54 -8.75
N ASP A 78 7.56 -0.77 -8.50
CA ASP A 78 7.16 -1.76 -9.51
C ASP A 78 5.78 -1.41 -10.08
N TYR A 79 5.68 -1.36 -11.42
CA TYR A 79 4.38 -1.32 -12.08
C TYR A 79 3.79 -2.73 -12.11
N ILE A 80 2.57 -2.83 -11.64
CA ILE A 80 1.82 -4.09 -11.59
C ILE A 80 0.71 -3.98 -12.63
N GLU A 81 0.79 -4.81 -13.65
CA GLU A 81 -0.26 -4.92 -14.66
C GLU A 81 -1.42 -5.75 -14.10
N GLY A 82 -2.65 -5.36 -14.42
CA GLY A 82 -3.86 -6.07 -14.01
C GLY A 82 -4.92 -5.16 -13.40
N ASP A 83 -6.01 -5.79 -12.98
CA ASP A 83 -7.11 -5.15 -12.27
C ASP A 83 -6.98 -5.35 -10.75
N THR A 84 -7.58 -4.44 -9.97
CA THR A 84 -7.77 -4.71 -8.53
C THR A 84 -8.84 -5.79 -8.32
N ILE A 85 -8.79 -6.47 -7.17
CA ILE A 85 -9.89 -7.38 -6.79
C ILE A 85 -11.23 -6.64 -6.81
N GLN A 86 -11.25 -5.36 -6.39
CA GLN A 86 -12.47 -4.55 -6.42
C GLN A 86 -12.99 -4.34 -7.85
N ASP A 87 -12.12 -4.05 -8.80
CA ASP A 87 -12.54 -3.85 -10.20
C ASP A 87 -13.03 -5.15 -10.81
N ARG A 88 -12.38 -6.25 -10.50
CA ARG A 88 -12.82 -7.57 -10.92
C ARG A 88 -14.18 -7.95 -10.35
N LEU A 89 -14.42 -7.71 -9.06
CA LEU A 89 -15.73 -7.92 -8.45
C LEU A 89 -16.84 -7.08 -9.09
N LYS A 90 -16.54 -5.84 -9.48
CA LYS A 90 -17.50 -4.99 -10.20
C LYS A 90 -17.82 -5.50 -11.61
N LYS A 91 -16.83 -6.06 -12.32
CA LYS A 91 -16.97 -6.54 -13.70
C LYS A 91 -17.62 -7.92 -13.77
N GLU A 92 -17.22 -8.83 -12.88
CA GLU A 92 -17.50 -10.26 -12.97
C GLU A 92 -18.37 -10.79 -11.82
N GLY A 93 -18.58 -10.01 -10.76
CA GLY A 93 -19.31 -10.42 -9.56
C GLY A 93 -18.51 -11.35 -8.65
N ALA A 94 -19.20 -12.25 -7.94
CA ALA A 94 -18.59 -13.20 -7.03
C ALA A 94 -17.58 -14.11 -7.74
N GLN A 95 -16.45 -14.36 -7.08
CA GLN A 95 -15.36 -15.16 -7.65
C GLN A 95 -15.42 -16.62 -7.14
N PRO A 96 -14.89 -17.59 -7.89
CA PRO A 96 -14.81 -18.99 -7.47
C PRO A 96 -14.09 -19.13 -6.12
N GLN A 97 -14.60 -20.01 -5.27
CA GLN A 97 -14.05 -20.20 -3.91
C GLN A 97 -12.57 -20.57 -3.93
N GLU A 98 -12.16 -21.46 -4.82
CA GLU A 98 -10.78 -21.92 -4.94
C GLU A 98 -9.83 -20.77 -5.22
N LEU A 99 -10.23 -19.84 -6.09
CA LEU A 99 -9.44 -18.66 -6.45
C LEU A 99 -9.35 -17.69 -5.28
N VAL A 100 -10.44 -17.47 -4.54
CA VAL A 100 -10.45 -16.60 -3.35
C VAL A 100 -9.57 -17.18 -2.24
N VAL A 101 -9.59 -18.50 -2.04
CA VAL A 101 -8.72 -19.18 -1.08
C VAL A 101 -7.24 -19.03 -1.48
N GLU A 102 -6.91 -19.18 -2.76
CA GLU A 102 -5.55 -18.99 -3.26
C GLU A 102 -5.04 -17.57 -2.99
N TRP A 103 -5.84 -16.54 -3.32
CA TRP A 103 -5.50 -15.15 -3.02
C TRP A 103 -5.33 -14.92 -1.51
N GLY A 104 -6.24 -15.49 -0.71
CA GLY A 104 -6.20 -15.39 0.75
C GLY A 104 -4.90 -15.96 1.33
N LEU A 105 -4.46 -17.11 0.85
CA LEU A 105 -3.19 -17.73 1.28
C LEU A 105 -1.98 -16.88 0.92
N GLN A 106 -1.96 -16.29 -0.29
CA GLN A 106 -0.89 -15.41 -0.72
C GLN A 106 -0.84 -14.13 0.14
N LEU A 107 -1.99 -13.52 0.44
CA LEU A 107 -2.08 -12.34 1.29
C LEU A 107 -1.69 -12.66 2.74
N ALA A 108 -2.13 -13.79 3.28
CA ALA A 108 -1.73 -14.25 4.61
C ALA A 108 -0.21 -14.47 4.71
N SER A 109 0.42 -15.02 3.67
CA SER A 109 1.88 -15.16 3.58
C SER A 109 2.58 -13.81 3.64
N ALA A 110 2.08 -12.80 2.90
CA ALA A 110 2.64 -11.45 2.92
C ALA A 110 2.48 -10.78 4.29
N LEU A 111 1.32 -10.90 4.93
CA LEU A 111 1.10 -10.37 6.28
C LEU A 111 2.00 -11.06 7.31
N ASN A 112 2.12 -12.38 7.24
CA ASN A 112 3.05 -13.11 8.12
C ASN A 112 4.50 -12.66 7.93
N TYR A 113 4.93 -12.41 6.69
CA TYR A 113 6.25 -11.86 6.41
C TYR A 113 6.43 -10.48 7.07
N LEU A 114 5.48 -9.55 6.90
CA LEU A 114 5.53 -8.21 7.50
C LEU A 114 5.53 -8.25 9.03
N HIS A 115 4.71 -9.11 9.63
CA HIS A 115 4.61 -9.25 11.08
C HIS A 115 5.89 -9.85 11.72
N ASN A 116 6.67 -10.61 10.96
CA ASN A 116 7.95 -11.18 11.40
C ASN A 116 9.17 -10.29 11.07
N MET A 117 8.97 -9.10 10.52
CA MET A 117 10.05 -8.12 10.38
C MET A 117 10.51 -7.58 11.73
N ASN A 118 11.67 -6.96 11.77
CA ASN A 118 12.18 -6.31 12.98
C ASN A 118 12.51 -4.83 12.66
N PRO A 119 11.69 -3.87 13.16
CA PRO A 119 10.47 -4.06 13.92
C PRO A 119 9.32 -4.65 13.07
N PRO A 120 8.30 -5.28 13.70
CA PRO A 120 7.13 -5.79 12.98
C PRO A 120 6.38 -4.68 12.26
N VAL A 121 5.85 -4.99 11.08
CA VAL A 121 5.09 -4.03 10.25
C VAL A 121 3.63 -4.46 10.18
N ILE A 122 2.73 -3.57 10.54
CA ILE A 122 1.28 -3.76 10.45
C ILE A 122 0.74 -3.01 9.24
N TYR A 123 0.04 -3.71 8.33
CA TYR A 123 -0.43 -3.16 7.05
C TYR A 123 -1.64 -2.21 7.20
N ARG A 124 -2.62 -2.52 8.02
CA ARG A 124 -3.78 -1.71 8.46
C ARG A 124 -4.85 -1.29 7.44
N ASP A 125 -4.68 -1.49 6.15
CA ASP A 125 -5.68 -1.11 5.12
C ASP A 125 -5.91 -2.23 4.09
N MET A 126 -6.16 -3.44 4.59
CA MET A 126 -6.48 -4.59 3.75
C MET A 126 -7.89 -4.43 3.20
N LYS A 127 -7.99 -4.28 1.88
CA LYS A 127 -9.27 -4.16 1.15
C LYS A 127 -9.09 -4.56 -0.31
N PRO A 128 -10.17 -4.93 -1.02
CA PRO A 128 -10.10 -5.38 -2.42
C PRO A 128 -9.48 -4.36 -3.38
N SER A 129 -9.62 -3.06 -3.12
CA SER A 129 -8.99 -2.01 -3.96
C SER A 129 -7.49 -1.87 -3.76
N ASN A 130 -6.93 -2.45 -2.69
CA ASN A 130 -5.49 -2.43 -2.41
C ASN A 130 -4.80 -3.74 -2.80
N VAL A 131 -5.49 -4.62 -3.51
CA VAL A 131 -4.95 -5.90 -3.99
C VAL A 131 -5.12 -5.97 -5.49
N MET A 132 -4.02 -6.04 -6.23
CA MET A 132 -4.01 -6.24 -7.68
C MET A 132 -3.88 -7.73 -8.02
N ILE A 133 -4.60 -8.15 -9.05
CA ILE A 133 -4.52 -9.50 -9.64
C ILE A 133 -3.63 -9.40 -10.87
N LYS A 134 -2.56 -10.18 -10.90
CA LYS A 134 -1.62 -10.20 -12.02
C LYS A 134 -2.17 -11.02 -13.20
N PRO A 135 -1.82 -10.68 -14.45
CA PRO A 135 -2.25 -11.41 -15.63
C PRO A 135 -1.88 -12.91 -15.60
N GLU A 136 -0.71 -13.22 -15.05
CA GLU A 136 -0.21 -14.60 -14.90
C GLU A 136 -0.80 -15.35 -13.71
N GLY A 137 -1.73 -14.73 -13.00
CA GLY A 137 -2.29 -15.23 -11.74
C GLY A 137 -1.54 -14.72 -10.50
N GLY A 138 -2.11 -14.98 -9.34
CA GLY A 138 -1.62 -14.47 -8.07
C GLY A 138 -1.94 -12.99 -7.82
N VAL A 139 -1.60 -12.51 -6.64
CA VAL A 139 -1.94 -11.16 -6.19
C VAL A 139 -0.72 -10.35 -5.77
N LYS A 140 -0.88 -9.02 -5.77
CA LYS A 140 0.06 -8.09 -5.16
C LYS A 140 -0.70 -7.06 -4.32
N LEU A 141 -0.20 -6.83 -3.10
CA LEU A 141 -0.61 -5.68 -2.29
C LEU A 141 -0.08 -4.40 -2.91
N ILE A 142 -0.88 -3.36 -2.87
CA ILE A 142 -0.49 -2.01 -3.26
C ILE A 142 -0.86 -1.05 -2.12
N ASP A 143 -0.24 0.12 -2.08
CA ASP A 143 -0.50 1.19 -1.12
C ASP A 143 -0.15 0.88 0.34
N PHE A 144 1.07 1.20 0.72
CA PHE A 144 1.60 1.08 2.09
C PHE A 144 1.48 2.38 2.90
N GLY A 145 0.73 3.37 2.43
CA GLY A 145 0.60 4.68 3.08
C GLY A 145 0.03 4.64 4.50
N THR A 146 -0.59 3.54 4.89
CA THR A 146 -1.12 3.30 6.24
C THR A 146 -0.30 2.30 7.06
N ALA A 147 0.68 1.62 6.44
CA ALA A 147 1.52 0.65 7.13
C ALA A 147 2.36 1.34 8.22
N LYS A 148 2.57 0.65 9.34
CA LYS A 148 3.30 1.16 10.50
C LYS A 148 4.17 0.08 11.11
N GLU A 149 5.42 0.45 11.45
CA GLU A 149 6.23 -0.35 12.34
C GLU A 149 5.62 -0.36 13.75
N TYR A 150 5.56 -1.53 14.35
CA TYR A 150 5.02 -1.72 15.69
C TYR A 150 6.10 -1.39 16.72
N GLU A 151 5.83 -0.40 17.58
CA GLU A 151 6.68 -0.02 18.69
C GLU A 151 5.99 -0.41 20.01
N ILE A 152 6.60 -1.30 20.78
CA ILE A 152 6.04 -1.83 22.05
C ILE A 152 5.78 -0.69 23.07
N GLU A 153 6.57 0.39 23.04
CA GLU A 153 6.47 1.50 23.98
C GLU A 153 5.40 2.55 23.64
N ASN A 154 4.90 2.57 22.41
CA ASN A 154 3.89 3.50 21.92
C ASN A 154 2.56 2.80 21.59
N ASN A 155 1.88 2.28 22.61
CA ASN A 155 0.62 1.55 22.48
C ASN A 155 -0.61 2.42 22.13
N ALA A 156 -0.46 3.71 21.88
CA ALA A 156 -1.57 4.58 21.52
C ALA A 156 -1.48 4.98 20.05
N ASP A 157 -2.16 4.23 19.18
CA ASP A 157 -2.51 4.76 17.85
C ASP A 157 -3.60 5.82 18.04
N THR A 158 -3.19 7.10 18.05
CA THR A 158 -4.09 8.23 18.25
C THR A 158 -4.85 8.64 16.98
N THR A 159 -4.66 7.92 15.88
CA THR A 159 -5.27 8.27 14.59
C THR A 159 -6.18 7.13 14.13
N ALA A 160 -7.48 7.40 14.02
CA ALA A 160 -8.42 6.51 13.35
C ALA A 160 -7.97 6.34 11.89
N LEU A 161 -7.44 5.19 11.54
CA LEU A 161 -6.94 4.84 10.22
C LEU A 161 -7.62 3.56 9.74
N GLY A 162 -7.99 3.55 8.48
CA GLY A 162 -8.59 2.40 7.84
C GLY A 162 -9.77 2.78 6.97
N THR A 163 -10.23 1.84 6.17
CA THR A 163 -11.37 2.02 5.27
C THR A 163 -12.64 1.49 5.93
N ARG A 164 -13.67 2.33 6.07
CA ARG A 164 -14.95 1.94 6.65
C ARG A 164 -15.52 0.70 5.94
N GLY A 165 -15.93 -0.31 6.71
CA GLY A 165 -16.41 -1.59 6.23
C GLY A 165 -15.33 -2.67 6.06
N TYR A 166 -14.04 -2.31 6.18
CA TYR A 166 -12.91 -3.25 6.12
C TYR A 166 -12.01 -3.18 7.35
N ALA A 167 -11.87 -2.00 7.93
CA ALA A 167 -11.01 -1.83 9.09
C ALA A 167 -11.61 -2.48 10.34
N ALA A 168 -10.74 -3.01 11.19
CA ALA A 168 -11.13 -3.61 12.45
C ALA A 168 -11.70 -2.55 13.41
N PRO A 169 -12.64 -2.94 14.33
CA PRO A 169 -13.29 -1.99 15.24
C PRO A 169 -12.32 -1.14 16.06
N GLU A 170 -11.22 -1.73 16.49
CA GLU A 170 -10.18 -1.03 17.25
C GLU A 170 -9.49 0.10 16.48
N GLN A 171 -9.50 0.06 15.14
CA GLN A 171 -8.94 1.13 14.31
C GLN A 171 -9.78 2.41 14.32
N PHE A 172 -11.04 2.34 14.78
CA PHE A 172 -11.94 3.49 14.91
C PHE A 172 -12.01 4.09 16.31
N GLY A 173 -11.27 3.56 17.27
CA GLY A 173 -11.19 4.11 18.63
C GLY A 173 -12.41 3.82 19.51
N ASP A 174 -13.35 2.96 19.11
CA ASP A 174 -14.57 2.65 19.83
C ASP A 174 -14.38 1.72 21.04
N SER A 175 -13.26 1.10 21.18
CA SER A 175 -12.90 0.30 22.34
C SER A 175 -11.76 0.98 23.07
N LYS A 176 -12.06 1.70 24.13
CA LYS A 176 -11.14 2.21 25.18
C LYS A 176 -9.64 1.91 24.93
N GLY A 177 -9.11 2.37 23.81
CA GLY A 177 -7.70 2.59 23.56
C GLY A 177 -6.74 1.40 23.60
N ARG A 178 -7.19 0.17 23.36
CA ARG A 178 -6.27 -0.99 23.33
C ARG A 178 -6.57 -1.89 22.16
N GLY A 179 -6.13 -1.44 20.98
CA GLY A 179 -5.96 -2.35 19.87
C GLY A 179 -4.74 -3.24 20.14
N ILE A 180 -4.94 -4.53 20.28
CA ILE A 180 -3.89 -5.53 20.15
C ILE A 180 -3.88 -5.87 18.66
N TYR A 181 -2.80 -5.57 17.97
CA TYR A 181 -2.59 -5.88 16.56
C TYR A 181 -1.69 -7.09 16.42
#